data_1825513d7e605f5e4a213630bf2fcc68
#
_entry.id   1825513d7e605f5e4a213630bf2fcc68
#
_cell.length_a   1.000
_cell.length_b   1.000
_cell.length_c   1.000
_cell.angle_alpha   90.00
_cell.angle_beta   90.00
_cell.angle_gamma   90.00
#
_symmetry.space_group_name_H-M   'P 1'
#
loop_
_entity.id
_entity.type
_entity.pdbx_description
1 polymer ?
#
loop_
_entity_poly.entity_id
_entity_poly.type
_entity_poly.pdbx_seq_one_letter_code
_entity_poly.pdbx_strand_id
1 'polypeptide(L)'
;DEIQGSFVLTMSGRGFESRITTDNDMMFGDSSCVSCGACAHTCPTDAISDVFQSKSAAVDKKVRTTCSYCGVGCNLEASIKDNKVVAIDTPKQTEVNAGHTCIKGRYAFSFYEHPDRLKTPLIKRNGKFEEASWDEAYDFIKKEMNRITKDNGPDAFAGISSARCTNEENYVFQKMIRAAV
;
A
#
# COMPACT_ATOMS: atom_id res chain seq x y z
N ASP A 1 12.54 16.49 -7.31
CA ASP A 1 13.59 16.97 -6.38
C ASP A 1 12.98 17.32 -5.03
N GLU A 2 12.10 18.31 -4.94
CA GLU A 2 11.52 18.84 -3.67
C GLU A 2 10.74 17.80 -2.86
N ILE A 3 10.04 16.87 -3.52
CA ILE A 3 9.19 15.90 -2.83
C ILE A 3 9.97 14.75 -2.20
N GLN A 4 10.96 14.21 -2.92
CA GLN A 4 11.71 13.02 -2.47
C GLN A 4 13.19 13.33 -2.14
N GLY A 5 13.70 14.48 -2.56
CA GLY A 5 15.10 14.85 -2.36
C GLY A 5 16.09 13.97 -3.12
N SER A 6 15.63 13.21 -4.12
CA SER A 6 16.48 12.27 -4.84
C SER A 6 17.16 12.84 -6.10
N PHE A 7 16.74 14.02 -6.56
CA PHE A 7 17.34 14.77 -7.67
C PHE A 7 17.57 13.97 -8.96
N VAL A 8 16.69 13.03 -9.27
CA VAL A 8 16.84 12.09 -10.40
C VAL A 8 16.73 12.78 -11.75
N LEU A 9 15.79 13.72 -11.90
CA LEU A 9 15.56 14.40 -13.17
C LEU A 9 16.31 15.72 -13.22
N THR A 10 17.02 15.93 -14.31
CA THR A 10 17.78 17.15 -14.60
C THR A 10 17.65 17.53 -16.07
N MET A 11 18.04 18.75 -16.39
CA MET A 11 18.14 19.20 -17.78
C MET A 11 19.54 18.93 -18.31
N SER A 12 19.62 18.26 -19.43
CA SER A 12 20.87 18.00 -20.15
C SER A 12 20.85 18.72 -21.51
N GLY A 13 22.02 19.05 -22.04
CA GLY A 13 22.17 19.74 -23.32
C GLY A 13 21.98 21.25 -23.24
N ARG A 14 21.99 21.90 -24.41
CA ARG A 14 21.85 23.35 -24.55
C ARG A 14 21.05 23.70 -25.81
N GLY A 15 20.24 24.77 -25.73
CA GLY A 15 19.42 25.24 -26.85
C GLY A 15 18.45 24.16 -27.33
N PHE A 16 18.40 23.89 -28.62
CA PHE A 16 17.52 22.88 -29.19
C PHE A 16 17.84 21.44 -28.78
N GLU A 17 19.06 21.19 -28.29
CA GLU A 17 19.48 19.88 -27.77
C GLU A 17 19.12 19.68 -26.29
N SER A 18 18.47 20.66 -25.68
CA SER A 18 18.05 20.56 -24.27
C SER A 18 16.98 19.49 -24.10
N ARG A 19 17.20 18.56 -23.15
CA ARG A 19 16.23 17.50 -22.80
C ARG A 19 16.24 17.22 -21.31
N ILE A 20 15.14 16.71 -20.82
CA ILE A 20 15.07 16.15 -19.46
C ILE A 20 15.66 14.74 -19.49
N THR A 21 16.56 14.48 -18.57
CA THR A 21 17.25 13.20 -18.44
C THR A 21 17.33 12.77 -16.98
N THR A 22 17.60 11.50 -16.76
CA THR A 22 17.93 10.95 -15.45
C THR A 22 19.43 11.11 -15.16
N ASP A 23 19.87 10.75 -13.95
CA ASP A 23 21.27 10.74 -13.56
C ASP A 23 22.14 10.06 -14.62
N ASN A 24 23.13 10.77 -15.14
CA ASN A 24 24.06 10.26 -16.17
C ASN A 24 23.38 9.58 -17.37
N ASP A 25 22.14 9.98 -17.69
CA ASP A 25 21.34 9.39 -18.79
C ASP A 25 21.01 7.90 -18.60
N MET A 26 20.98 7.44 -17.35
CA MET A 26 20.66 6.06 -17.00
C MET A 26 19.14 5.80 -17.07
N MET A 27 18.75 4.53 -17.10
CA MET A 27 17.36 4.14 -16.91
C MET A 27 16.88 4.50 -15.50
N PHE A 28 15.58 4.76 -15.32
CA PHE A 28 15.01 5.04 -14.00
C PHE A 28 15.33 3.96 -12.96
N GLY A 29 15.33 2.70 -13.36
CA GLY A 29 15.63 1.57 -12.48
C GLY A 29 17.09 1.49 -12.01
N ASP A 30 18.01 2.11 -12.75
CA ASP A 30 19.43 2.13 -12.44
C ASP A 30 19.88 3.43 -11.76
N SER A 31 18.95 4.38 -11.65
CA SER A 31 19.19 5.69 -11.04
C SER A 31 18.79 5.71 -9.54
N SER A 32 18.97 6.84 -8.87
CA SER A 32 18.51 7.08 -7.50
C SER A 32 16.97 7.21 -7.37
N CYS A 33 16.21 6.84 -8.40
CA CYS A 33 14.75 6.94 -8.44
C CYS A 33 14.10 6.02 -7.41
N VAL A 34 13.20 6.59 -6.59
CA VAL A 34 12.44 5.85 -5.58
C VAL A 34 11.05 5.43 -6.08
N SER A 35 10.80 5.54 -7.38
CA SER A 35 9.54 5.14 -8.04
C SER A 35 8.28 5.72 -7.39
N CYS A 36 8.32 6.96 -6.93
CA CYS A 36 7.16 7.63 -6.32
C CYS A 36 6.09 8.07 -7.34
N GLY A 37 6.44 8.14 -8.65
CA GLY A 37 5.55 8.54 -9.72
C GLY A 37 5.19 10.03 -9.76
N ALA A 38 5.82 10.88 -8.95
CA ALA A 38 5.53 12.31 -8.91
C ALA A 38 5.80 12.99 -10.27
N CYS A 39 6.88 12.61 -10.95
CA CYS A 39 7.23 13.15 -12.26
C CYS A 39 6.16 12.84 -13.33
N ALA A 40 5.66 11.63 -13.38
CA ALA A 40 4.56 11.26 -14.29
C ALA A 40 3.27 11.98 -13.93
N HIS A 41 2.95 12.10 -12.64
CA HIS A 41 1.74 12.76 -12.17
C HIS A 41 1.71 14.28 -12.44
N THR A 42 2.88 14.93 -12.47
CA THR A 42 3.00 16.37 -12.69
C THR A 42 3.36 16.75 -14.12
N CYS A 43 3.70 15.81 -14.99
CA CYS A 43 4.10 16.08 -16.36
C CYS A 43 2.91 16.66 -17.17
N PRO A 44 2.96 17.89 -17.64
CA PRO A 44 1.83 18.51 -18.34
C PRO A 44 1.67 18.02 -19.79
N THR A 45 2.74 17.45 -20.36
CA THR A 45 2.80 16.99 -21.74
C THR A 45 2.69 15.49 -21.89
N ASP A 46 2.60 14.75 -20.77
CA ASP A 46 2.60 13.28 -20.74
C ASP A 46 3.87 12.64 -21.35
N ALA A 47 4.96 13.38 -21.45
CA ALA A 47 6.25 12.88 -21.90
C ALA A 47 6.82 11.81 -20.94
N ILE A 48 6.47 11.89 -19.66
CA ILE A 48 6.73 10.86 -18.67
C ILE A 48 5.38 10.28 -18.27
N SER A 49 5.19 9.00 -18.54
CA SER A 49 3.95 8.30 -18.23
C SER A 49 4.21 7.05 -17.41
N ASP A 50 3.20 6.64 -16.67
CA ASP A 50 3.20 5.41 -15.91
C ASP A 50 2.73 4.24 -16.79
N VAL A 51 3.49 3.16 -16.83
CA VAL A 51 3.17 1.98 -17.63
C VAL A 51 1.87 1.28 -17.20
N PHE A 52 1.45 1.47 -15.94
CA PHE A 52 0.20 0.91 -15.41
C PHE A 52 -1.02 1.81 -15.66
N GLN A 53 -0.80 3.09 -15.91
CA GLN A 53 -1.85 4.03 -16.26
C GLN A 53 -2.02 4.11 -17.77
N SER A 54 -2.71 3.13 -18.35
CA SER A 54 -3.15 3.24 -19.74
C SER A 54 -4.16 4.39 -19.84
N LYS A 55 -3.72 5.56 -20.28
CA LYS A 55 -4.54 6.77 -20.47
C LYS A 55 -5.67 6.57 -21.49
N SER A 56 -5.59 5.52 -22.29
CA SER A 56 -6.57 5.17 -23.32
C SER A 56 -7.67 4.21 -22.85
N ALA A 57 -7.57 3.62 -21.67
CA ALA A 57 -8.59 2.70 -21.18
C ALA A 57 -9.74 3.49 -20.55
N ALA A 58 -10.92 3.44 -21.15
CA ALA A 58 -12.13 3.94 -20.51
C ALA A 58 -12.31 3.23 -19.16
N VAL A 59 -12.49 4.01 -18.09
CA VAL A 59 -12.77 3.50 -16.74
C VAL A 59 -14.26 3.64 -16.46
N ASP A 60 -14.82 2.70 -15.71
CA ASP A 60 -16.24 2.72 -15.37
C ASP A 60 -16.54 3.80 -14.32
N LYS A 61 -15.65 3.92 -13.35
CA LYS A 61 -15.76 4.91 -12.27
C LYS A 61 -14.43 5.17 -11.59
N LYS A 62 -14.36 6.32 -10.92
CA LYS A 62 -13.27 6.67 -10.00
C LYS A 62 -13.80 6.73 -8.58
N VAL A 63 -13.05 6.18 -7.63
CA VAL A 63 -13.45 6.10 -6.22
C VAL A 63 -12.33 6.65 -5.36
N ARG A 64 -12.65 7.66 -4.54
CA ARG A 64 -11.72 8.15 -3.52
C ARG A 64 -11.66 7.18 -2.35
N THR A 65 -10.44 6.90 -1.91
CA THR A 65 -10.16 5.98 -0.82
C THR A 65 -8.91 6.41 -0.06
N THR A 66 -8.63 5.72 1.02
CA THR A 66 -7.43 5.91 1.84
C THR A 66 -6.46 4.75 1.61
N CYS A 67 -5.17 5.06 1.52
CA CYS A 67 -4.13 4.05 1.41
C CYS A 67 -4.08 3.18 2.66
N SER A 68 -4.06 1.86 2.48
CA SER A 68 -4.06 0.87 3.57
C SER A 68 -2.66 0.40 3.98
N TYR A 69 -1.59 1.01 3.46
CA TYR A 69 -0.23 0.51 3.71
C TYR A 69 0.42 1.00 5.01
N CYS A 70 0.03 2.17 5.51
CA CYS A 70 0.59 2.69 6.76
C CYS A 70 -0.27 3.80 7.36
N GLY A 71 0.09 4.22 8.57
CA GLY A 71 -0.62 5.24 9.34
C GLY A 71 -0.61 6.66 8.75
N VAL A 72 0.11 6.92 7.64
CA VAL A 72 0.04 8.23 6.95
C VAL A 72 -1.36 8.48 6.39
N GLY A 73 -2.06 7.42 5.90
CA GLY A 73 -3.43 7.55 5.42
C GLY A 73 -3.57 8.40 4.16
N CYS A 74 -2.63 8.28 3.22
CA CYS A 74 -2.66 9.04 1.96
C CYS A 74 -3.99 8.89 1.23
N ASN A 75 -4.53 10.00 0.73
CA ASN A 75 -5.72 9.99 -0.11
C ASN A 75 -5.37 9.51 -1.51
N LEU A 76 -6.11 8.53 -1.99
CA LEU A 76 -5.96 7.90 -3.29
C LEU A 76 -7.26 8.04 -4.08
N GLU A 77 -7.14 7.96 -5.40
CA GLU A 77 -8.27 7.83 -6.32
C GLU A 77 -8.07 6.57 -7.16
N ALA A 78 -8.87 5.55 -6.90
CA ALA A 78 -8.84 4.29 -7.63
C ALA A 78 -9.69 4.38 -8.90
N SER A 79 -9.07 4.09 -10.04
CA SER A 79 -9.74 3.91 -11.33
C SER A 79 -10.22 2.46 -11.44
N ILE A 80 -11.53 2.29 -11.61
CA ILE A 80 -12.20 0.98 -11.64
C ILE A 80 -12.67 0.68 -13.06
N LYS A 81 -12.36 -0.51 -13.54
CA LYS A 81 -12.89 -1.09 -14.78
C LYS A 81 -13.24 -2.56 -14.55
N ASP A 82 -14.40 -3.00 -15.00
CA ASP A 82 -14.89 -4.36 -14.82
C ASP A 82 -14.80 -4.86 -13.36
N ASN A 83 -15.15 -3.97 -12.43
CA ASN A 83 -15.05 -4.18 -10.97
C ASN A 83 -13.62 -4.45 -10.44
N LYS A 84 -12.58 -4.08 -11.20
CA LYS A 84 -11.18 -4.21 -10.81
C LYS A 84 -10.49 -2.85 -10.73
N VAL A 85 -9.57 -2.68 -9.81
CA VAL A 85 -8.71 -1.50 -9.78
C VAL A 85 -7.65 -1.64 -10.86
N VAL A 86 -7.66 -0.73 -11.83
CA VAL A 86 -6.72 -0.75 -12.96
C VAL A 86 -5.62 0.29 -12.83
N ALA A 87 -5.85 1.33 -12.05
CA ALA A 87 -4.85 2.35 -11.74
C ALA A 87 -5.17 3.06 -10.42
N ILE A 88 -4.14 3.59 -9.79
CA ILE A 88 -4.26 4.48 -8.63
C ILE A 88 -3.68 5.83 -8.99
N ASP A 89 -4.45 6.87 -8.76
CA ASP A 89 -4.02 8.25 -8.84
C ASP A 89 -4.08 8.92 -7.45
N THR A 90 -3.52 10.11 -7.35
CA THR A 90 -3.50 10.89 -6.10
C THR A 90 -4.03 12.29 -6.39
N PRO A 91 -5.25 12.62 -5.94
CA PRO A 91 -5.81 13.94 -6.17
C PRO A 91 -4.91 15.04 -5.62
N LYS A 92 -4.63 16.06 -6.44
CA LYS A 92 -3.68 17.15 -6.07
C LYS A 92 -4.17 17.98 -4.88
N GLN A 93 -5.48 18.09 -4.72
CA GLN A 93 -6.11 18.89 -3.66
C GLN A 93 -6.58 17.99 -2.52
N THR A 94 -5.64 17.48 -1.74
CA THR A 94 -5.91 16.68 -0.54
C THR A 94 -5.08 17.19 0.63
N GLU A 95 -5.65 17.13 1.82
CA GLU A 95 -5.03 17.64 3.04
C GLU A 95 -3.85 16.79 3.52
N VAL A 96 -3.91 15.47 3.31
CA VAL A 96 -2.93 14.54 3.86
C VAL A 96 -1.66 14.49 3.03
N ASN A 97 -1.77 14.37 1.72
CA ASN A 97 -0.62 14.06 0.85
C ASN A 97 -0.47 14.95 -0.38
N ALA A 98 -1.32 15.95 -0.55
CA ALA A 98 -1.23 16.99 -1.59
C ALA A 98 -0.85 16.44 -3.00
N GLY A 99 -1.45 15.30 -3.39
CA GLY A 99 -1.18 14.65 -4.68
C GLY A 99 0.05 13.75 -4.72
N HIS A 100 0.73 13.51 -3.60
CA HIS A 100 1.93 12.67 -3.56
C HIS A 100 1.67 11.37 -2.80
N THR A 101 2.38 10.30 -3.17
CA THR A 101 2.37 9.03 -2.46
C THR A 101 3.67 8.28 -2.74
N CYS A 102 3.99 7.29 -1.93
CA CYS A 102 5.14 6.43 -2.17
C CYS A 102 4.82 5.35 -3.21
N ILE A 103 5.83 4.61 -3.61
CA ILE A 103 5.72 3.48 -4.55
C ILE A 103 4.59 2.51 -4.19
N LYS A 104 4.40 2.20 -2.90
CA LYS A 104 3.37 1.24 -2.47
C LYS A 104 1.97 1.73 -2.73
N GLY A 105 1.66 2.96 -2.33
CA GLY A 105 0.33 3.53 -2.53
C GLY A 105 -0.04 3.66 -3.99
N ARG A 106 0.94 3.95 -4.86
CA ARG A 106 0.70 4.17 -6.29
C ARG A 106 0.66 2.87 -7.11
N TYR A 107 1.60 1.94 -6.87
CA TYR A 107 1.83 0.82 -7.78
C TYR A 107 1.54 -0.56 -7.20
N ALA A 108 1.48 -0.70 -5.88
CA ALA A 108 1.33 -2.01 -5.26
C ALA A 108 -0.13 -2.36 -4.91
N PHE A 109 -1.08 -1.95 -5.72
CA PHE A 109 -2.51 -2.19 -5.47
C PHE A 109 -3.00 -3.57 -5.91
N SER A 110 -2.26 -4.30 -6.74
CA SER A 110 -2.68 -5.60 -7.27
C SER A 110 -2.73 -6.73 -6.23
N PHE A 111 -2.19 -6.51 -5.03
CA PHE A 111 -2.12 -7.54 -3.98
C PHE A 111 -3.49 -8.09 -3.57
N TYR A 112 -4.54 -7.28 -3.64
CA TYR A 112 -5.88 -7.67 -3.18
C TYR A 112 -6.56 -8.71 -4.12
N GLU A 113 -6.11 -8.83 -5.37
CA GLU A 113 -6.58 -9.81 -6.34
C GLU A 113 -5.58 -10.94 -6.61
N HIS A 114 -4.45 -10.97 -5.89
CA HIS A 114 -3.44 -11.99 -6.12
C HIS A 114 -4.02 -13.40 -5.89
N PRO A 115 -3.73 -14.39 -6.76
CA PRO A 115 -4.26 -15.75 -6.62
C PRO A 115 -3.95 -16.40 -5.27
N ASP A 116 -2.76 -16.13 -4.73
CA ASP A 116 -2.30 -16.70 -3.43
C ASP A 116 -2.83 -15.93 -2.22
N ARG A 117 -3.69 -14.91 -2.42
CA ARG A 117 -4.27 -14.20 -1.30
C ARG A 117 -5.20 -15.09 -0.50
N LEU A 118 -4.97 -15.19 0.80
CA LEU A 118 -5.87 -15.88 1.72
C LEU A 118 -7.24 -15.20 1.72
N LYS A 119 -8.29 -15.98 1.52
CA LYS A 119 -9.70 -15.52 1.48
C LYS A 119 -10.50 -16.01 2.68
N THR A 120 -10.02 -17.03 3.34
CA THR A 120 -10.61 -17.65 4.53
C THR A 120 -9.54 -17.81 5.61
N PRO A 121 -9.92 -17.86 6.89
CA PRO A 121 -9.00 -18.27 7.94
C PRO A 121 -8.44 -19.67 7.70
N LEU A 122 -7.22 -19.92 8.14
CA LEU A 122 -6.59 -21.22 8.08
C LEU A 122 -6.22 -21.68 9.49
N ILE A 123 -6.64 -22.88 9.85
CA ILE A 123 -6.26 -23.52 11.12
C ILE A 123 -5.34 -24.70 10.83
N LYS A 124 -4.22 -24.77 11.54
CA LYS A 124 -3.29 -25.89 11.40
C LYS A 124 -3.80 -27.09 12.20
N ARG A 125 -4.19 -28.17 11.49
CA ARG A 125 -4.64 -29.44 12.05
C ARG A 125 -3.72 -30.54 11.53
N ASN A 126 -3.21 -31.38 12.43
CA ASN A 126 -2.31 -32.49 12.06
C ASN A 126 -1.12 -32.09 11.15
N GLY A 127 -0.57 -30.90 11.38
CA GLY A 127 0.56 -30.36 10.61
C GLY A 127 0.22 -29.69 9.28
N LYS A 128 -1.04 -29.72 8.82
CA LYS A 128 -1.52 -29.12 7.58
C LYS A 128 -2.46 -27.94 7.87
N PHE A 129 -2.42 -26.91 7.02
CA PHE A 129 -3.39 -25.81 7.08
C PHE A 129 -4.66 -26.22 6.36
N GLU A 130 -5.79 -26.04 7.03
CA GLU A 130 -7.14 -26.32 6.54
C GLU A 130 -7.98 -25.06 6.63
N GLU A 131 -8.86 -24.84 5.65
CA GLU A 131 -9.79 -23.74 5.66
C GLU A 131 -10.76 -23.85 6.84
N ALA A 132 -11.09 -22.73 7.45
CA ALA A 132 -12.01 -22.64 8.57
C ALA A 132 -12.92 -21.41 8.41
N SER A 133 -14.07 -21.43 9.08
CA SER A 133 -14.91 -20.24 9.24
C SER A 133 -14.26 -19.24 10.21
N TRP A 134 -14.71 -18.00 10.18
CA TRP A 134 -14.28 -17.00 11.15
C TRP A 134 -14.68 -17.37 12.58
N ASP A 135 -15.86 -17.96 12.78
CA ASP A 135 -16.33 -18.39 14.09
C ASP A 135 -15.43 -19.51 14.65
N GLU A 136 -15.09 -20.51 13.82
CA GLU A 136 -14.14 -21.56 14.23
C GLU A 136 -12.76 -20.99 14.57
N ALA A 137 -12.28 -20.00 13.81
CA ALA A 137 -11.01 -19.36 14.07
C ALA A 137 -11.02 -18.60 15.40
N TYR A 138 -12.08 -17.84 15.66
CA TYR A 138 -12.25 -17.10 16.92
C TYR A 138 -12.39 -18.05 18.12
N ASP A 139 -13.15 -19.12 18.00
CA ASP A 139 -13.28 -20.12 19.08
C ASP A 139 -11.95 -20.81 19.36
N PHE A 140 -11.20 -21.11 18.33
CA PHE A 140 -9.83 -21.70 18.48
C PHE A 140 -8.91 -20.74 19.22
N ILE A 141 -8.85 -19.46 18.79
CA ILE A 141 -8.02 -18.42 19.42
C ILE A 141 -8.43 -18.24 20.88
N LYS A 142 -9.73 -18.07 21.16
CA LYS A 142 -10.27 -17.90 22.51
C LYS A 142 -9.91 -19.07 23.43
N LYS A 143 -10.08 -20.30 22.94
CA LYS A 143 -9.74 -21.52 23.70
C LYS A 143 -8.26 -21.53 24.06
N GLU A 144 -7.37 -21.26 23.11
CA GLU A 144 -5.93 -21.29 23.34
C GLU A 144 -5.48 -20.12 24.25
N MET A 145 -6.01 -18.94 24.08
CA MET A 145 -5.72 -17.80 24.97
C MET A 145 -6.15 -18.11 26.40
N ASN A 146 -7.36 -18.61 26.61
CA ASN A 146 -7.84 -19.00 27.94
C ASN A 146 -6.97 -20.09 28.58
N ARG A 147 -6.53 -21.08 27.80
CA ARG A 147 -5.61 -22.12 28.27
C ARG A 147 -4.28 -21.54 28.74
N ILE A 148 -3.67 -20.68 27.91
CA ILE A 148 -2.38 -20.06 28.23
C ILE A 148 -2.51 -19.15 29.45
N THR A 149 -3.55 -18.33 29.54
CA THR A 149 -3.80 -17.46 30.71
C THR A 149 -3.94 -18.28 31.99
N LYS A 150 -4.68 -19.41 31.93
CA LYS A 150 -4.87 -20.28 33.07
C LYS A 150 -3.55 -20.91 33.56
N ASP A 151 -2.68 -21.34 32.62
CA ASP A 151 -1.46 -22.05 32.92
C ASP A 151 -0.30 -21.13 33.30
N ASN A 152 -0.25 -19.91 32.75
CA ASN A 152 0.90 -19.02 32.84
C ASN A 152 0.58 -17.58 33.29
N GLY A 153 -0.70 -17.24 33.44
CA GLY A 153 -1.15 -15.87 33.75
C GLY A 153 -1.24 -14.95 32.54
N PRO A 154 -1.81 -13.73 32.72
CA PRO A 154 -2.00 -12.76 31.62
C PRO A 154 -0.68 -12.24 31.05
N ASP A 155 0.37 -12.16 31.87
CA ASP A 155 1.69 -11.68 31.44
C ASP A 155 2.40 -12.61 30.43
N ALA A 156 1.79 -13.77 30.12
CA ALA A 156 2.28 -14.66 29.08
C ALA A 156 2.02 -14.13 27.64
N PHE A 157 1.26 -13.05 27.52
CA PHE A 157 0.96 -12.45 26.21
C PHE A 157 1.70 -11.14 26.02
N ALA A 158 2.17 -10.93 24.80
CA ALA A 158 2.68 -9.66 24.34
C ALA A 158 2.16 -9.35 22.92
N GLY A 159 1.97 -8.08 22.61
CA GLY A 159 1.54 -7.62 21.29
C GLY A 159 2.59 -6.72 20.66
N ILE A 160 2.89 -6.97 19.38
CA ILE A 160 3.78 -6.13 18.56
C ILE A 160 2.96 -5.56 17.43
N SER A 161 3.00 -4.24 17.29
CA SER A 161 2.35 -3.51 16.20
C SER A 161 3.39 -2.70 15.41
N SER A 162 2.96 -2.03 14.35
CA SER A 162 3.87 -1.35 13.43
C SER A 162 3.28 -0.04 12.89
N ALA A 163 4.16 0.94 12.67
CA ALA A 163 3.81 2.15 11.91
C ALA A 163 3.46 1.87 10.43
N ARG A 164 3.67 0.64 9.96
CA ARG A 164 3.24 0.20 8.62
C ARG A 164 1.82 -0.36 8.59
N CYS A 165 1.14 -0.37 9.72
CA CYS A 165 -0.29 -0.62 9.80
C CYS A 165 -1.05 0.70 9.76
N THR A 166 -2.34 0.65 9.43
CA THR A 166 -3.22 1.83 9.52
C THR A 166 -3.42 2.24 10.99
N ASN A 167 -3.88 3.45 11.21
CA ASN A 167 -4.18 3.93 12.57
C ASN A 167 -5.29 3.10 13.22
N GLU A 168 -6.30 2.71 12.42
CA GLU A 168 -7.41 1.87 12.86
C GLU A 168 -6.94 0.48 13.28
N GLU A 169 -6.06 -0.15 12.53
CA GLU A 169 -5.47 -1.44 12.88
C GLU A 169 -4.69 -1.36 14.20
N ASN A 170 -3.85 -0.34 14.36
CA ASN A 170 -3.09 -0.12 15.58
C ASN A 170 -4.01 0.11 16.79
N TYR A 171 -5.08 0.90 16.61
CA TYR A 171 -6.06 1.16 17.67
C TYR A 171 -6.79 -0.12 18.10
N VAL A 172 -7.32 -0.88 17.14
CA VAL A 172 -8.08 -2.11 17.43
C VAL A 172 -7.18 -3.16 18.08
N PHE A 173 -5.95 -3.30 17.59
CA PHE A 173 -4.97 -4.22 18.16
C PHE A 173 -4.62 -3.85 19.61
N GLN A 174 -4.32 -2.56 19.89
CA GLN A 174 -4.05 -2.09 21.25
C GLN A 174 -5.26 -2.33 22.17
N LYS A 175 -6.49 -2.05 21.67
CA LYS A 175 -7.72 -2.27 22.44
C LYS A 175 -7.89 -3.75 22.78
N MET A 176 -7.63 -4.65 21.82
CA MET A 176 -7.69 -6.10 22.05
C MET A 176 -6.70 -6.53 23.15
N ILE A 177 -5.45 -6.14 23.05
CA ILE A 177 -4.41 -6.51 24.04
C ILE A 177 -4.77 -5.98 25.43
N ARG A 178 -5.31 -4.76 25.55
CA ARG A 178 -5.65 -4.16 26.87
C ARG A 178 -6.93 -4.69 27.49
N ALA A 179 -7.88 -5.16 26.69
CA ALA A 179 -9.21 -5.54 27.16
C ALA A 179 -9.44 -7.04 27.24
N ALA A 180 -8.70 -7.84 26.47
CA ALA A 180 -8.89 -9.28 26.36
C ALA A 180 -7.74 -10.12 26.92
N VAL A 181 -6.66 -9.47 27.32
CA VAL A 181 -5.46 -10.07 27.90
C VAL A 181 -5.12 -9.33 29.20
#